data_ea6f7802d87f03f5b435a369d1b5ed54
#
_entry.id   ea6f7802d87f03f5b435a369d1b5ed54
#
_cell.length_a   1.000
_cell.length_b   1.000
_cell.length_c   1.000
_cell.angle_alpha   90.00
_cell.angle_beta   90.00
_cell.angle_gamma   90.00
#
_symmetry.space_group_name_H-M   'P 1'
#
loop_
_entity.id
_entity.type
_entity.pdbx_description
1 polymer ?
#
loop_
_entity_poly.entity_id
_entity_poly.type
_entity_poly.pdbx_seq_one_letter_code
_entity_poly.pdbx_strand_id
1 'polypeptide(L)'
;TANEMVPANRGTAVQVEPTLAPPPAAPTPATPSVGLPAGSGSGRRVVYVKSQMRVWIIDADENIQRTYLVSGRLNQPKPGTYHVFSRSTYTCNINHSNVCMRWMVRFAHGPGGDNIGFHEIPRKNGAPVQGNHQLGQALSSGCVRQSTDDAQFMWAWAGIGTTVVVIQ
;
A
#
# COMPACT_ATOMS: atom_id res chain seq x y z
N THR A 1 -8.28 47.45 78.24
CA THR A 1 -9.25 46.68 77.48
C THR A 1 -8.89 46.76 76.00
N ALA A 2 -8.25 45.71 75.54
CA ALA A 2 -7.77 45.52 74.17
C ALA A 2 -8.91 45.11 73.28
N ASN A 3 -9.04 45.79 72.17
CA ASN A 3 -9.99 45.40 71.11
C ASN A 3 -9.22 44.67 70.04
N GLU A 4 -9.44 43.38 69.95
CA GLU A 4 -8.77 42.46 68.98
C GLU A 4 -9.52 42.43 67.64
N MET A 5 -8.89 42.99 66.60
CA MET A 5 -9.41 42.95 65.25
C MET A 5 -9.05 41.66 64.59
N VAL A 6 -10.07 40.91 64.20
CA VAL A 6 -9.95 39.70 63.40
C VAL A 6 -9.75 40.07 61.91
N PRO A 7 -8.71 39.59 61.20
CA PRO A 7 -8.57 39.86 59.78
C PRO A 7 -9.50 39.00 58.92
N ALA A 8 -10.22 39.68 58.03
CA ALA A 8 -11.08 39.02 57.04
C ALA A 8 -10.25 38.26 56.01
N ASN A 9 -10.50 36.96 55.92
CA ASN A 9 -9.95 36.07 54.90
C ASN A 9 -10.55 36.38 53.51
N ARG A 10 -9.74 36.99 52.63
CA ARG A 10 -10.13 37.19 51.23
C ARG A 10 -9.91 35.87 50.50
N GLY A 11 -10.98 35.12 50.24
CA GLY A 11 -10.97 34.00 49.34
C GLY A 11 -10.56 34.42 47.91
N THR A 12 -9.45 33.88 47.46
CA THR A 12 -9.00 34.03 46.07
C THR A 12 -9.92 33.15 45.18
N ALA A 13 -10.75 33.79 44.37
CA ALA A 13 -11.52 33.08 43.35
C ALA A 13 -10.57 32.61 42.28
N VAL A 14 -10.44 31.28 42.17
CA VAL A 14 -9.75 30.62 41.04
C VAL A 14 -10.65 30.78 39.84
N GLN A 15 -10.25 31.61 38.88
CA GLN A 15 -10.87 31.66 37.57
C GLN A 15 -10.47 30.40 36.79
N VAL A 16 -11.42 29.53 36.55
CA VAL A 16 -11.24 28.39 35.62
C VAL A 16 -11.45 28.95 34.21
N GLU A 17 -10.35 29.08 33.45
CA GLU A 17 -10.43 29.40 32.04
C GLU A 17 -11.20 28.25 31.30
N PRO A 18 -12.15 28.58 30.43
CA PRO A 18 -12.80 27.54 29.60
C PRO A 18 -11.78 26.99 28.62
N THR A 19 -11.41 25.70 28.80
CA THR A 19 -10.63 24.96 27.84
C THR A 19 -11.44 24.84 26.54
N LEU A 20 -11.05 25.60 25.52
CA LEU A 20 -11.59 25.46 24.17
C LEU A 20 -11.30 24.05 23.67
N ALA A 21 -12.36 23.30 23.41
CA ALA A 21 -12.24 22.01 22.75
C ALA A 21 -11.53 22.19 21.37
N PRO A 22 -10.62 21.28 20.98
CA PRO A 22 -9.98 21.36 19.67
C PRO A 22 -11.06 21.32 18.57
N PRO A 23 -10.89 22.08 17.47
CA PRO A 23 -11.83 22.07 16.37
C PRO A 23 -11.96 20.67 15.81
N PRO A 24 -13.16 20.24 15.36
CA PRO A 24 -13.33 18.92 14.72
C PRO A 24 -12.38 18.84 13.53
N ALA A 25 -11.66 17.71 13.44
CA ALA A 25 -10.76 17.43 12.35
C ALA A 25 -11.52 17.58 11.02
N ALA A 26 -10.96 18.36 10.09
CA ALA A 26 -11.53 18.51 8.77
C ALA A 26 -11.71 17.13 8.12
N PRO A 27 -12.82 16.86 7.41
CA PRO A 27 -13.03 15.57 6.75
C PRO A 27 -11.88 15.36 5.75
N THR A 28 -11.13 14.28 5.96
CA THR A 28 -10.15 13.81 4.98
C THR A 28 -10.87 13.62 3.65
N PRO A 29 -10.39 14.17 2.51
CA PRO A 29 -11.03 13.96 1.23
C PRO A 29 -11.18 12.46 1.00
N ALA A 30 -12.42 11.98 0.89
CA ALA A 30 -12.71 10.60 0.57
C ALA A 30 -12.12 10.31 -0.81
N THR A 31 -11.08 9.50 -0.86
CA THR A 31 -10.61 8.89 -2.11
C THR A 31 -11.81 8.20 -2.74
N PRO A 32 -12.13 8.43 -4.04
CA PRO A 32 -13.25 7.75 -4.67
C PRO A 32 -13.12 6.26 -4.42
N SER A 33 -14.13 5.66 -3.81
CA SER A 33 -14.13 4.24 -3.47
C SER A 33 -14.16 3.43 -4.75
N VAL A 34 -12.99 3.02 -5.21
CA VAL A 34 -12.88 2.06 -6.32
C VAL A 34 -13.34 0.72 -5.75
N GLY A 35 -14.55 0.31 -6.08
CA GLY A 35 -15.17 -0.92 -5.59
C GLY A 35 -14.37 -2.18 -5.93
N LEU A 36 -14.75 -3.31 -5.32
CA LEU A 36 -14.14 -4.60 -5.62
C LEU A 36 -14.36 -4.98 -7.08
N PRO A 37 -13.31 -5.42 -7.82
CA PRO A 37 -13.47 -5.85 -9.19
C PRO A 37 -14.34 -7.11 -9.28
N ALA A 38 -15.24 -7.16 -10.28
CA ALA A 38 -16.01 -8.36 -10.57
C ALA A 38 -15.09 -9.55 -10.89
N GLY A 39 -15.46 -10.74 -10.42
CA GLY A 39 -14.67 -11.96 -10.65
C GLY A 39 -13.39 -12.06 -9.82
N SER A 40 -13.23 -11.20 -8.79
CA SER A 40 -12.03 -11.18 -7.95
C SER A 40 -11.97 -12.30 -6.90
N GLY A 41 -12.96 -13.20 -6.84
CA GLY A 41 -13.02 -14.25 -5.82
C GLY A 41 -13.49 -13.73 -4.45
N SER A 42 -13.16 -14.47 -3.39
CA SER A 42 -13.54 -14.13 -2.01
C SER A 42 -12.41 -14.42 -1.02
N GLY A 43 -12.53 -13.88 0.19
CA GLY A 43 -11.55 -14.06 1.26
C GLY A 43 -10.29 -13.22 1.07
N ARG A 44 -9.32 -13.44 1.94
CA ARG A 44 -8.08 -12.67 1.99
C ARG A 44 -7.24 -12.88 0.72
N ARG A 45 -7.04 -11.84 -0.07
CA ARG A 45 -6.36 -11.91 -1.38
C ARG A 45 -5.79 -10.58 -1.85
N VAL A 46 -4.86 -10.67 -2.78
CA VAL A 46 -4.44 -9.56 -3.65
C VAL A 46 -5.16 -9.73 -4.98
N VAL A 47 -5.74 -8.67 -5.52
CA VAL A 47 -6.34 -8.67 -6.88
C VAL A 47 -5.56 -7.69 -7.76
N TYR A 48 -5.10 -8.16 -8.92
CA TYR A 48 -4.44 -7.35 -9.92
C TYR A 48 -5.27 -7.32 -11.21
N VAL A 49 -5.83 -6.18 -11.55
CA VAL A 49 -6.58 -5.96 -12.80
C VAL A 49 -5.66 -5.31 -13.81
N LYS A 50 -5.27 -6.06 -14.84
CA LYS A 50 -4.28 -5.63 -15.85
C LYS A 50 -4.78 -4.47 -16.70
N SER A 51 -6.03 -4.50 -17.14
CA SER A 51 -6.62 -3.42 -17.94
C SER A 51 -6.68 -2.08 -17.23
N GLN A 52 -6.72 -2.09 -15.90
CA GLN A 52 -6.73 -0.90 -15.05
C GLN A 52 -5.34 -0.54 -14.50
N MET A 53 -4.34 -1.41 -14.69
CA MET A 53 -3.03 -1.29 -14.03
C MET A 53 -3.19 -0.96 -12.54
N ARG A 54 -4.04 -1.69 -11.84
CA ARG A 54 -4.41 -1.43 -10.46
C ARG A 54 -4.41 -2.71 -9.61
N VAL A 55 -4.05 -2.55 -8.36
CA VAL A 55 -4.05 -3.60 -7.33
C VAL A 55 -5.05 -3.25 -6.25
N TRP A 56 -5.74 -4.27 -5.72
CA TRP A 56 -6.52 -4.24 -4.49
C TRP A 56 -5.94 -5.25 -3.51
N ILE A 57 -5.81 -4.85 -2.27
CA ILE A 57 -5.44 -5.71 -1.15
C ILE A 57 -6.68 -5.84 -0.27
N ILE A 58 -7.19 -7.06 -0.12
CA ILE A 58 -8.50 -7.35 0.44
C ILE A 58 -8.32 -8.34 1.60
N ASP A 59 -8.89 -8.03 2.76
CA ASP A 59 -8.84 -8.90 3.94
C ASP A 59 -9.86 -10.06 3.87
N ALA A 60 -9.91 -10.88 4.92
CA ALA A 60 -10.80 -12.02 4.99
C ALA A 60 -12.29 -11.62 5.10
N ASP A 61 -12.57 -10.42 5.57
CA ASP A 61 -13.91 -9.86 5.75
C ASP A 61 -14.36 -9.01 4.54
N GLU A 62 -13.68 -9.14 3.40
CA GLU A 62 -13.94 -8.43 2.14
C GLU A 62 -13.69 -6.92 2.20
N ASN A 63 -12.97 -6.40 3.21
CA ASN A 63 -12.61 -5.00 3.27
C ASN A 63 -11.39 -4.71 2.41
N ILE A 64 -11.45 -3.62 1.64
CA ILE A 64 -10.30 -3.12 0.90
C ILE A 64 -9.34 -2.45 1.88
N GLN A 65 -8.21 -3.10 2.14
CA GLN A 65 -7.15 -2.57 2.99
C GLN A 65 -6.33 -1.51 2.26
N ARG A 66 -6.15 -1.68 0.96
CA ARG A 66 -5.45 -0.73 0.11
C ARG A 66 -5.77 -0.98 -1.37
N THR A 67 -5.81 0.10 -2.17
CA THR A 67 -5.87 0.03 -3.63
C THR A 67 -5.01 1.13 -4.23
N TYR A 68 -4.27 0.83 -5.29
CA TYR A 68 -3.31 1.75 -5.90
C TYR A 68 -2.99 1.36 -7.33
N LEU A 69 -2.46 2.34 -8.10
CA LEU A 69 -1.99 2.13 -9.46
C LEU A 69 -0.62 1.46 -9.46
N VAL A 70 -0.39 0.62 -10.47
CA VAL A 70 0.85 -0.12 -10.69
C VAL A 70 1.29 -0.01 -12.14
N SER A 71 2.49 -0.46 -12.46
CA SER A 71 2.94 -0.65 -13.84
C SER A 71 3.28 -2.11 -14.07
N GLY A 72 2.47 -2.76 -14.87
CA GLY A 72 2.62 -4.16 -15.25
C GLY A 72 2.74 -4.33 -16.77
N ARG A 73 2.24 -5.46 -17.27
CA ARG A 73 2.18 -5.80 -18.70
C ARG A 73 0.83 -6.45 -19.03
N LEU A 74 0.22 -6.07 -20.14
CA LEU A 74 -1.14 -6.51 -20.50
C LEU A 74 -1.24 -7.99 -20.83
N ASN A 75 -0.20 -8.60 -21.41
CA ASN A 75 -0.20 -10.00 -21.82
C ASN A 75 0.42 -10.97 -20.78
N GLN A 76 0.90 -10.45 -19.64
CA GLN A 76 1.50 -11.22 -18.54
C GLN A 76 1.20 -10.61 -17.17
N PRO A 77 1.06 -11.46 -16.12
CA PRO A 77 0.78 -12.89 -16.17
C PRO A 77 -0.59 -13.14 -16.81
N LYS A 78 -0.91 -14.38 -17.17
CA LYS A 78 -2.25 -14.72 -17.66
C LYS A 78 -3.29 -14.51 -16.55
N PRO A 79 -4.58 -14.22 -16.89
CA PRO A 79 -5.64 -14.24 -15.89
C PRO A 79 -5.72 -15.60 -15.18
N GLY A 80 -5.97 -15.56 -13.85
CA GLY A 80 -6.03 -16.76 -13.05
C GLY A 80 -5.76 -16.50 -11.57
N THR A 81 -5.78 -17.59 -10.80
CA THR A 81 -5.46 -17.56 -9.36
C THR A 81 -4.09 -18.15 -9.13
N TYR A 82 -3.28 -17.44 -8.39
CA TYR A 82 -1.89 -17.74 -8.05
C TYR A 82 -1.70 -17.68 -6.55
N HIS A 83 -0.52 -18.12 -6.08
CA HIS A 83 -0.12 -17.98 -4.69
C HIS A 83 1.31 -17.44 -4.60
N VAL A 84 1.56 -16.60 -3.61
CA VAL A 84 2.91 -16.14 -3.32
C VAL A 84 3.78 -17.34 -2.95
N PHE A 85 4.86 -17.57 -3.70
CA PHE A 85 5.75 -18.72 -3.49
C PHE A 85 7.15 -18.33 -3.01
N SER A 86 7.57 -17.08 -3.23
CA SER A 86 8.87 -16.62 -2.73
C SER A 86 8.93 -15.10 -2.55
N ARG A 87 9.84 -14.63 -1.70
CA ARG A 87 9.99 -13.22 -1.38
C ARG A 87 11.47 -12.86 -1.23
N SER A 88 11.82 -11.60 -1.54
CA SER A 88 13.17 -11.06 -1.33
C SER A 88 13.09 -9.58 -0.96
N THR A 89 13.77 -9.15 0.08
CA THR A 89 13.85 -7.72 0.44
C THR A 89 14.59 -6.91 -0.60
N TYR A 90 15.57 -7.55 -1.27
CA TYR A 90 16.37 -6.98 -2.36
C TYR A 90 16.69 -8.07 -3.38
N THR A 91 16.62 -7.72 -4.66
CA THR A 91 16.98 -8.60 -5.78
C THR A 91 17.36 -7.78 -7.00
N CYS A 92 18.14 -8.38 -7.89
CA CYS A 92 18.49 -7.80 -9.19
C CYS A 92 18.01 -8.73 -10.32
N ASN A 93 17.79 -8.15 -11.49
CA ASN A 93 17.47 -8.93 -12.69
C ASN A 93 18.64 -9.83 -13.06
N ILE A 94 18.38 -11.11 -13.31
CA ILE A 94 19.42 -12.11 -13.63
C ILE A 94 20.13 -11.82 -14.96
N ASN A 95 19.43 -11.19 -15.92
CA ASN A 95 19.97 -10.85 -17.23
C ASN A 95 20.54 -9.42 -17.30
N HIS A 96 20.22 -8.59 -16.31
CA HIS A 96 20.61 -7.20 -16.21
C HIS A 96 20.94 -6.87 -14.76
N SER A 97 22.11 -7.31 -14.27
CA SER A 97 22.53 -7.22 -12.88
C SER A 97 22.58 -5.79 -12.32
N ASN A 98 22.59 -4.77 -13.18
CA ASN A 98 22.50 -3.35 -12.82
C ASN A 98 21.06 -2.83 -12.64
N VAL A 99 20.05 -3.69 -12.84
CA VAL A 99 18.64 -3.37 -12.61
C VAL A 99 18.17 -4.11 -11.36
N CYS A 100 18.05 -3.38 -10.27
CA CYS A 100 17.72 -3.94 -8.96
C CYS A 100 16.44 -3.34 -8.38
N MET A 101 15.79 -4.07 -7.49
CA MET A 101 14.53 -3.69 -6.86
C MET A 101 14.41 -4.24 -5.44
N ARG A 102 13.59 -3.60 -4.63
CA ARG A 102 13.28 -4.03 -3.27
C ARG A 102 11.85 -4.57 -3.16
N TRP A 103 11.59 -5.26 -2.07
CA TRP A 103 10.25 -5.70 -1.68
C TRP A 103 9.59 -6.64 -2.70
N MET A 104 10.36 -7.59 -3.24
CA MET A 104 9.89 -8.53 -4.25
C MET A 104 9.01 -9.61 -3.64
N VAL A 105 7.78 -9.74 -4.12
CA VAL A 105 6.78 -10.75 -3.75
C VAL A 105 6.39 -11.53 -5.00
N ARG A 106 6.93 -12.74 -5.19
CA ARG A 106 6.76 -13.54 -6.42
C ARG A 106 5.53 -14.44 -6.33
N PHE A 107 4.71 -14.44 -7.36
CA PHE A 107 3.47 -15.21 -7.39
C PHE A 107 3.21 -15.97 -8.71
N ALA A 108 3.90 -15.65 -9.79
CA ALA A 108 3.70 -16.27 -11.09
C ALA A 108 5.03 -16.47 -11.83
N HIS A 109 4.96 -17.22 -12.94
CA HIS A 109 6.08 -17.38 -13.87
C HIS A 109 5.67 -16.88 -15.27
N GLY A 110 6.61 -16.26 -15.95
CA GLY A 110 6.48 -15.87 -17.34
C GLY A 110 6.67 -17.06 -18.30
N PRO A 111 6.44 -16.88 -19.61
CA PRO A 111 6.58 -17.95 -20.62
C PRO A 111 7.98 -18.56 -20.68
N GLY A 112 9.00 -17.79 -20.33
CA GLY A 112 10.40 -18.25 -20.29
C GLY A 112 10.82 -18.85 -18.94
N GLY A 113 9.89 -19.04 -18.00
CA GLY A 113 10.19 -19.51 -16.65
C GLY A 113 10.70 -18.43 -15.70
N ASP A 114 10.81 -17.19 -16.16
CA ASP A 114 11.17 -16.04 -15.34
C ASP A 114 10.11 -15.74 -14.27
N ASN A 115 10.57 -15.27 -13.12
CA ASN A 115 9.66 -14.96 -12.01
C ASN A 115 8.90 -13.65 -12.25
N ILE A 116 7.59 -13.67 -12.04
CA ILE A 116 6.72 -12.50 -11.99
C ILE A 116 6.32 -12.24 -10.55
N GLY A 117 6.44 -10.97 -10.11
CA GLY A 117 6.08 -10.56 -8.76
C GLY A 117 5.77 -9.07 -8.66
N PHE A 118 5.26 -8.69 -7.50
CA PHE A 118 5.11 -7.29 -7.10
C PHE A 118 6.44 -6.80 -6.51
N HIS A 119 6.85 -5.58 -6.84
CA HIS A 119 8.05 -4.96 -6.27
C HIS A 119 8.03 -3.44 -6.47
N GLU A 120 8.89 -2.71 -5.79
CA GLU A 120 9.05 -1.27 -6.05
C GLU A 120 9.53 -1.01 -7.49
N ILE A 121 9.35 0.23 -7.97
CA ILE A 121 9.94 0.67 -9.25
C ILE A 121 11.44 0.34 -9.22
N PRO A 122 11.96 -0.45 -10.21
CA PRO A 122 13.36 -0.83 -10.22
C PRO A 122 14.28 0.37 -10.41
N ARG A 123 15.52 0.19 -9.99
CA ARG A 123 16.59 1.14 -10.22
C ARG A 123 17.65 0.55 -11.13
N LYS A 124 18.02 1.29 -12.15
CA LYS A 124 19.15 0.98 -13.02
C LYS A 124 20.33 1.88 -12.65
N ASN A 125 21.44 1.30 -12.22
CA ASN A 125 22.60 2.06 -11.72
C ASN A 125 22.20 3.11 -10.64
N GLY A 126 21.27 2.76 -9.75
CA GLY A 126 20.79 3.63 -8.69
C GLY A 126 19.66 4.61 -9.07
N ALA A 127 19.42 4.88 -10.36
CA ALA A 127 18.35 5.74 -10.83
C ALA A 127 17.04 4.95 -11.08
N PRO A 128 15.85 5.46 -10.69
CA PRO A 128 14.59 4.78 -10.96
C PRO A 128 14.34 4.70 -12.48
N VAL A 129 13.84 3.54 -12.97
CA VAL A 129 13.57 3.33 -14.40
C VAL A 129 12.27 3.98 -14.87
N GLN A 130 11.44 4.45 -13.94
CA GLN A 130 10.24 5.25 -14.20
C GLN A 130 9.89 6.10 -12.97
N GLY A 131 9.08 7.13 -13.15
CA GLY A 131 8.56 7.95 -12.05
C GLY A 131 7.22 7.40 -11.51
N ASN A 132 6.85 7.78 -10.28
CA ASN A 132 5.56 7.41 -9.68
C ASN A 132 4.36 7.92 -10.51
N HIS A 133 4.50 9.06 -11.19
CA HIS A 133 3.47 9.64 -12.07
C HIS A 133 3.15 8.76 -13.28
N GLN A 134 3.97 7.78 -13.59
CA GLN A 134 3.77 6.82 -14.69
C GLN A 134 3.09 5.53 -14.23
N LEU A 135 2.79 5.37 -12.93
CA LEU A 135 1.98 4.27 -12.44
C LEU A 135 0.56 4.37 -13.04
N GLY A 136 -0.01 3.23 -13.41
CA GLY A 136 -1.22 3.14 -14.23
C GLY A 136 -0.94 2.82 -15.70
N GLN A 137 0.32 2.82 -16.11
CA GLN A 137 0.75 2.51 -17.48
C GLN A 137 1.43 1.14 -17.57
N ALA A 138 1.26 0.44 -18.72
CA ALA A 138 1.85 -0.87 -18.96
C ALA A 138 3.32 -0.76 -19.40
N LEU A 139 4.23 -0.52 -18.46
CA LEU A 139 5.65 -0.21 -18.73
C LEU A 139 6.63 -1.32 -18.34
N SER A 140 6.18 -2.43 -17.74
CA SER A 140 7.08 -3.49 -17.29
C SER A 140 7.27 -4.60 -18.34
N SER A 141 8.25 -5.45 -18.10
CA SER A 141 8.47 -6.68 -18.92
C SER A 141 7.64 -7.88 -18.45
N GLY A 142 6.89 -7.76 -17.34
CA GLY A 142 6.08 -8.84 -16.77
C GLY A 142 5.76 -8.62 -15.30
N CYS A 143 6.73 -8.23 -14.48
CA CYS A 143 6.54 -7.90 -13.08
C CYS A 143 5.64 -6.69 -12.88
N VAL A 144 5.11 -6.53 -11.68
CA VAL A 144 4.17 -5.46 -11.29
C VAL A 144 4.91 -4.44 -10.42
N ARG A 145 5.22 -3.28 -11.02
CA ARG A 145 5.95 -2.19 -10.36
C ARG A 145 5.02 -1.34 -9.52
N GLN A 146 5.46 -1.00 -8.32
CA GLN A 146 4.72 -0.23 -7.32
C GLN A 146 5.53 0.98 -6.86
N SER A 147 4.88 1.98 -6.25
CA SER A 147 5.59 2.97 -5.45
C SER A 147 6.34 2.26 -4.31
N THR A 148 7.33 2.91 -3.72
CA THR A 148 8.07 2.32 -2.59
C THR A 148 7.14 2.03 -1.41
N ASP A 149 6.22 2.95 -1.08
CA ASP A 149 5.28 2.80 0.04
C ASP A 149 4.30 1.64 -0.19
N ASP A 150 3.79 1.49 -1.42
CA ASP A 150 2.89 0.39 -1.79
C ASP A 150 3.61 -0.96 -1.78
N ALA A 151 4.87 -0.98 -2.23
CA ALA A 151 5.70 -2.18 -2.22
C ALA A 151 6.03 -2.64 -0.79
N GLN A 152 6.29 -1.71 0.13
CA GLN A 152 6.48 -2.00 1.55
C GLN A 152 5.20 -2.54 2.19
N PHE A 153 4.06 -1.93 1.89
CA PHE A 153 2.76 -2.41 2.39
C PHE A 153 2.47 -3.83 1.87
N MET A 154 2.62 -4.06 0.55
CA MET A 154 2.46 -5.38 -0.05
C MET A 154 3.38 -6.41 0.60
N TRP A 155 4.65 -6.07 0.82
CA TRP A 155 5.62 -6.92 1.50
C TRP A 155 5.17 -7.30 2.91
N ALA A 156 4.73 -6.34 3.72
CA ALA A 156 4.28 -6.59 5.09
C ALA A 156 3.00 -7.44 5.12
N TRP A 157 2.11 -7.24 4.15
CA TRP A 157 0.80 -7.87 4.12
C TRP A 157 0.81 -9.26 3.44
N ALA A 158 1.50 -9.42 2.31
CA ALA A 158 1.46 -10.63 1.48
C ALA A 158 2.60 -11.61 1.82
N GLY A 159 2.36 -12.52 2.77
CA GLY A 159 3.24 -13.64 3.09
C GLY A 159 3.19 -14.76 2.04
N ILE A 160 4.09 -15.76 2.20
CA ILE A 160 4.05 -17.00 1.40
C ILE A 160 2.65 -17.65 1.52
N GLY A 161 2.10 -18.16 0.43
CA GLY A 161 0.77 -18.74 0.36
C GLY A 161 -0.37 -17.73 0.15
N THR A 162 -0.12 -16.41 0.23
CA THR A 162 -1.14 -15.40 -0.06
C THR A 162 -1.71 -15.59 -1.46
N THR A 163 -3.04 -15.64 -1.56
CA THR A 163 -3.75 -15.74 -2.85
C THR A 163 -3.61 -14.45 -3.65
N VAL A 164 -3.30 -14.59 -4.94
CA VAL A 164 -3.23 -13.51 -5.91
C VAL A 164 -4.17 -13.82 -7.07
N VAL A 165 -5.17 -13.00 -7.29
CA VAL A 165 -6.12 -13.13 -8.41
C VAL A 165 -5.73 -12.12 -9.49
N VAL A 166 -5.45 -12.60 -10.70
CA VAL A 166 -5.14 -11.76 -11.85
C VAL A 166 -6.34 -11.73 -12.79
N ILE A 167 -6.81 -10.53 -13.11
CA ILE A 167 -7.92 -10.26 -14.02
C ILE A 167 -7.38 -9.47 -15.21
N GLN A 168 -8.00 -9.69 -16.40
CA GLN A 168 -7.61 -8.97 -17.63
C GLN A 168 -7.84 -7.47 -17.53
#